data_b08dfc0107f704f84e1adb6f8dbb9c54
#
_entry.id   b08dfc0107f704f84e1adb6f8dbb9c54
#
_cell.length_a   1.000
_cell.length_b   1.000
_cell.length_c   1.000
_cell.angle_alpha   90.00
_cell.angle_beta   90.00
_cell.angle_gamma   90.00
#
_symmetry.space_group_name_H-M   'P 1'
#
loop_
_entity.id
_entity.type
_entity.pdbx_description
1 polymer ?
#
loop_
_entity_poly.entity_id
_entity_poly.type
_entity_poly.pdbx_seq_one_letter_code
_entity_poly.pdbx_strand_id
1 'polypeptide(L)'
;MAQITEKLTSEKTSSKKVQEGAMNGILAIQHLIAMFGATVLVPILTGLDPSVALFSAGMGTLIFHACTKGKVPVFLGSSFAFIPVIVAVGAQFNGDLRYAQGGMVVVGLIYVAVSFLIKKIGLDKIKKFLPARVVGPMIMVIGLNLIPTALDMAGVNSLVAGESGALTTVIIAVITLSVTLIIKTFGKGFLKQIAILIGVVVGYCISLGLNLVDVAQ
;
A
#
# COMPACT_ATOMS: atom_id res chain seq x y z
N MET A 1 19.65 3.36 -49.36
CA MET A 1 19.58 2.28 -48.34
C MET A 1 19.84 2.82 -46.93
N ALA A 2 20.94 3.54 -46.67
CA ALA A 2 21.25 4.05 -45.31
C ALA A 2 20.15 4.95 -44.69
N GLN A 3 19.59 5.88 -45.45
CA GLN A 3 18.54 6.78 -44.95
C GLN A 3 17.22 6.07 -44.59
N ILE A 4 16.87 4.97 -45.26
CA ILE A 4 15.68 4.19 -44.95
C ILE A 4 15.90 3.39 -43.69
N THR A 5 17.09 2.85 -43.46
CA THR A 5 17.45 2.10 -42.27
C THR A 5 17.48 3.01 -41.02
N GLU A 6 17.97 4.23 -41.14
CA GLU A 6 18.03 5.23 -40.10
C GLU A 6 16.62 5.70 -39.68
N LYS A 7 15.73 5.91 -40.67
CA LYS A 7 14.34 6.30 -40.43
C LYS A 7 13.55 5.18 -39.70
N LEU A 8 13.72 3.92 -40.13
CA LEU A 8 13.10 2.75 -39.49
C LEU A 8 13.61 2.52 -38.05
N THR A 9 14.88 2.80 -37.79
CA THR A 9 15.46 2.69 -36.46
C THR A 9 14.95 3.80 -35.53
N SER A 10 14.81 5.02 -36.04
CA SER A 10 14.25 6.17 -35.34
C SER A 10 12.77 5.97 -34.98
N GLU A 11 11.96 5.46 -35.93
CA GLU A 11 10.54 5.16 -35.67
C GLU A 11 10.36 4.03 -34.67
N LYS A 12 11.17 2.96 -34.73
CA LYS A 12 11.15 1.87 -33.73
C LYS A 12 11.56 2.36 -32.32
N THR A 13 12.53 3.26 -32.25
CA THR A 13 12.99 3.84 -30.96
C THR A 13 11.94 4.78 -30.39
N SER A 14 11.27 5.58 -31.22
CA SER A 14 10.18 6.46 -30.82
C SER A 14 8.96 5.66 -30.31
N SER A 15 8.55 4.62 -31.04
CA SER A 15 7.46 3.73 -30.66
C SER A 15 7.73 3.01 -29.33
N LYS A 16 8.97 2.52 -29.11
CA LYS A 16 9.37 1.94 -27.82
C LYS A 16 9.28 2.94 -26.68
N LYS A 17 9.76 4.16 -26.84
CA LYS A 17 9.68 5.20 -25.80
C LYS A 17 8.24 5.58 -25.45
N VAL A 18 7.35 5.67 -26.45
CA VAL A 18 5.93 5.93 -26.22
C VAL A 18 5.27 4.78 -25.45
N GLN A 19 5.58 3.54 -25.83
CA GLN A 19 5.05 2.34 -25.14
C GLN A 19 5.57 2.21 -23.71
N GLU A 20 6.84 2.51 -23.47
CA GLU A 20 7.42 2.57 -22.12
C GLU A 20 6.79 3.69 -21.30
N GLY A 21 6.57 4.87 -21.88
CA GLY A 21 5.90 6.00 -21.22
C GLY A 21 4.45 5.68 -20.84
N ALA A 22 3.69 5.06 -21.73
CA ALA A 22 2.31 4.63 -21.47
C ALA A 22 2.26 3.57 -20.36
N MET A 23 3.18 2.58 -20.38
CA MET A 23 3.27 1.54 -19.37
C MET A 23 3.63 2.11 -17.99
N ASN A 24 4.58 3.04 -17.95
CA ASN A 24 4.95 3.72 -16.71
C ASN A 24 3.79 4.57 -16.15
N GLY A 25 2.99 5.21 -17.01
CA GLY A 25 1.79 5.95 -16.62
C GLY A 25 0.74 5.03 -15.97
N ILE A 26 0.47 3.88 -16.57
CA ILE A 26 -0.48 2.89 -16.01
C ILE A 26 0.04 2.35 -14.68
N LEU A 27 1.33 2.04 -14.57
CA LEU A 27 1.94 1.59 -13.32
C LEU A 27 1.89 2.66 -12.24
N ALA A 28 2.06 3.93 -12.58
CA ALA A 28 1.93 5.05 -11.65
C ALA A 28 0.50 5.19 -11.11
N ILE A 29 -0.51 5.09 -11.98
CA ILE A 29 -1.93 5.12 -11.58
C ILE A 29 -2.25 3.92 -10.69
N GLN A 30 -1.81 2.72 -11.06
CA GLN A 30 -1.97 1.52 -10.24
C GLN A 30 -1.35 1.68 -8.86
N HIS A 31 -0.13 2.22 -8.79
CA HIS A 31 0.56 2.43 -7.52
C HIS A 31 -0.18 3.45 -6.66
N LEU A 32 -0.68 4.53 -7.27
CA LEU A 32 -1.50 5.54 -6.60
C LEU A 32 -2.76 4.91 -5.98
N ILE A 33 -3.52 4.12 -6.75
CA ILE A 33 -4.76 3.49 -6.27
C ILE A 33 -4.46 2.48 -5.16
N ALA A 34 -3.41 1.66 -5.31
CA ALA A 34 -3.03 0.67 -4.31
C ALA A 34 -2.61 1.31 -2.97
N MET A 35 -1.90 2.44 -3.02
CA MET A 35 -1.43 3.16 -1.83
C MET A 35 -2.48 4.10 -1.25
N PHE A 36 -3.39 4.62 -2.07
CA PHE A 36 -4.47 5.50 -1.63
C PHE A 36 -5.36 4.81 -0.59
N GLY A 37 -5.77 3.56 -0.85
CA GLY A 37 -6.58 2.79 0.08
C GLY A 37 -5.95 2.67 1.46
N ALA A 38 -4.67 2.30 1.53
CA ALA A 38 -3.94 2.20 2.80
C ALA A 38 -3.77 3.57 3.48
N THR A 39 -3.50 4.62 2.71
CA THR A 39 -3.25 5.97 3.24
C THR A 39 -4.50 6.59 3.86
N VAL A 40 -5.69 6.27 3.32
CA VAL A 40 -6.99 6.74 3.86
C VAL A 40 -7.49 5.82 4.97
N LEU A 41 -7.34 4.51 4.81
CA LEU A 41 -7.91 3.53 5.73
C LEU A 41 -7.22 3.54 7.10
N VAL A 42 -5.88 3.67 7.14
CA VAL A 42 -5.15 3.68 8.41
C VAL A 42 -5.62 4.81 9.34
N PRO A 43 -5.71 6.08 8.91
CA PRO A 43 -6.24 7.13 9.78
C PRO A 43 -7.69 6.89 10.20
N ILE A 44 -8.56 6.40 9.33
CA ILE A 44 -9.95 6.06 9.68
C ILE A 44 -10.00 5.01 10.79
N LEU A 45 -9.22 3.92 10.67
CA LEU A 45 -9.19 2.84 11.66
C LEU A 45 -8.55 3.24 12.99
N THR A 46 -7.69 4.24 12.98
CA THR A 46 -6.97 4.71 14.18
C THR A 46 -7.58 5.95 14.81
N GLY A 47 -8.60 6.57 14.17
CA GLY A 47 -9.21 7.83 14.64
C GLY A 47 -8.38 9.08 14.31
N LEU A 48 -7.38 8.97 13.44
CA LEU A 48 -6.62 10.12 12.92
C LEU A 48 -7.38 10.79 11.77
N ASP A 49 -7.08 12.06 11.51
CA ASP A 49 -7.69 12.78 10.39
C ASP A 49 -7.10 12.32 9.04
N PRO A 50 -7.94 11.77 8.12
CA PRO A 50 -7.50 11.32 6.80
C PRO A 50 -6.91 12.44 5.93
N SER A 51 -7.41 13.67 6.05
CA SER A 51 -6.93 14.82 5.26
C SER A 51 -5.51 15.19 5.65
N VAL A 52 -5.23 15.21 6.95
CA VAL A 52 -3.87 15.45 7.48
C VAL A 52 -2.93 14.33 7.09
N ALA A 53 -3.39 13.07 7.13
CA ALA A 53 -2.59 11.92 6.74
C ALA A 53 -2.25 11.95 5.23
N LEU A 54 -3.20 12.28 4.37
CA LEU A 54 -2.98 12.44 2.92
C LEU A 54 -1.99 13.57 2.62
N PHE A 55 -2.18 14.74 3.26
CA PHE A 55 -1.25 15.86 3.10
C PHE A 55 0.16 15.49 3.53
N SER A 56 0.30 14.86 4.69
CA SER A 56 1.59 14.42 5.23
C SER A 56 2.27 13.38 4.35
N ALA A 57 1.50 12.42 3.80
CA ALA A 57 2.00 11.43 2.85
C ALA A 57 2.50 12.07 1.55
N GLY A 58 1.75 13.05 1.03
CA GLY A 58 2.15 13.82 -0.15
C GLY A 58 3.44 14.60 0.08
N MET A 59 3.51 15.38 1.17
CA MET A 59 4.70 16.14 1.54
C MET A 59 5.90 15.24 1.81
N GLY A 60 5.71 14.14 2.55
CA GLY A 60 6.76 13.16 2.82
C GLY A 60 7.30 12.54 1.52
N THR A 61 6.42 12.21 0.58
CA THR A 61 6.80 11.69 -0.73
C THR A 61 7.61 12.70 -1.54
N LEU A 62 7.21 13.98 -1.57
CA LEU A 62 7.96 15.03 -2.26
C LEU A 62 9.35 15.24 -1.66
N ILE A 63 9.46 15.30 -0.33
CA ILE A 63 10.75 15.40 0.38
C ILE A 63 11.62 14.19 0.05
N PHE A 64 11.06 12.99 0.07
CA PHE A 64 11.78 11.76 -0.28
C PHE A 64 12.31 11.79 -1.71
N HIS A 65 11.50 12.21 -2.68
CA HIS A 65 11.92 12.37 -4.07
C HIS A 65 13.02 13.41 -4.24
N ALA A 66 12.94 14.53 -3.52
CA ALA A 66 13.99 15.55 -3.51
C ALA A 66 15.32 14.99 -2.93
N CYS A 67 15.26 14.28 -1.80
CA CYS A 67 16.42 13.66 -1.17
C CYS A 67 17.05 12.55 -2.02
N THR A 68 16.23 11.73 -2.70
CA THR A 68 16.70 10.63 -3.57
C THR A 68 17.03 11.08 -4.98
N LYS A 69 16.83 12.38 -5.30
CA LYS A 69 17.00 12.94 -6.65
C LYS A 69 16.22 12.18 -7.72
N GLY A 70 15.01 11.72 -7.39
CA GLY A 70 14.14 10.94 -8.29
C GLY A 70 14.65 9.54 -8.64
N LYS A 71 15.71 9.04 -8.00
CA LYS A 71 16.27 7.70 -8.31
C LYS A 71 15.38 6.55 -7.84
N VAL A 72 14.52 6.79 -6.87
CA VAL A 72 13.61 5.78 -6.30
C VAL A 72 12.18 6.28 -6.45
N PRO A 73 11.44 5.87 -7.49
CA PRO A 73 10.08 6.30 -7.74
C PRO A 73 9.11 5.51 -6.84
N VAL A 74 8.95 5.93 -5.59
CA VAL A 74 8.06 5.30 -4.60
C VAL A 74 7.18 6.36 -3.96
N PHE A 75 5.89 6.03 -3.77
CA PHE A 75 4.98 6.80 -2.93
C PHE A 75 5.11 6.35 -1.47
N LEU A 76 5.20 7.30 -0.55
CA LEU A 76 5.24 7.04 0.89
C LEU A 76 3.84 7.26 1.46
N GLY A 77 3.18 6.17 1.82
CA GLY A 77 1.85 6.20 2.44
C GLY A 77 1.86 5.65 3.86
N SER A 78 0.68 5.59 4.45
CA SER A 78 0.47 5.02 5.78
C SER A 78 0.78 3.52 5.81
N SER A 79 1.29 3.04 6.94
CA SER A 79 1.61 1.63 7.14
C SER A 79 0.64 0.97 8.10
N PHE A 80 0.05 -0.14 7.70
CA PHE A 80 -0.81 -0.96 8.57
C PHE A 80 -0.10 -1.48 9.81
N ALA A 81 1.23 -1.60 9.79
CA ALA A 81 2.01 -2.05 10.95
C ALA A 81 1.90 -1.10 12.15
N PHE A 82 1.54 0.17 11.94
CA PHE A 82 1.35 1.15 13.02
C PHE A 82 -0.04 1.13 13.63
N ILE A 83 -1.05 0.53 12.98
CA ILE A 83 -2.43 0.48 13.50
C ILE A 83 -2.49 -0.04 14.94
N PRO A 84 -1.95 -1.25 15.25
CA PRO A 84 -2.02 -1.78 16.61
C PRO A 84 -1.34 -0.88 17.64
N VAL A 85 -0.25 -0.23 17.26
CA VAL A 85 0.51 0.66 18.15
C VAL A 85 -0.27 1.94 18.41
N ILE A 86 -0.84 2.57 17.38
CA ILE A 86 -1.62 3.81 17.52
C ILE A 86 -2.87 3.55 18.37
N VAL A 87 -3.58 2.45 18.10
CA VAL A 87 -4.78 2.06 18.86
C VAL A 87 -4.43 1.77 20.33
N ALA A 88 -3.35 1.04 20.59
CA ALA A 88 -2.91 0.73 21.96
C ALA A 88 -2.53 2.00 22.73
N VAL A 89 -1.80 2.93 22.10
CA VAL A 89 -1.47 4.23 22.71
C VAL A 89 -2.73 5.05 22.95
N GLY A 90 -3.65 5.12 21.98
CA GLY A 90 -4.94 5.81 22.14
C GLY A 90 -5.73 5.26 23.33
N ALA A 91 -5.83 3.94 23.46
CA ALA A 91 -6.52 3.29 24.58
C ALA A 91 -5.86 3.61 25.94
N GLN A 92 -4.53 3.70 25.98
CA GLN A 92 -3.77 3.98 27.21
C GLN A 92 -3.91 5.43 27.67
N PHE A 93 -4.13 6.37 26.75
CA PHE A 93 -4.22 7.81 27.03
C PHE A 93 -5.63 8.38 26.80
N ASN A 94 -6.68 7.60 27.09
CA ASN A 94 -8.08 8.02 27.03
C ASN A 94 -8.51 8.59 25.66
N GLY A 95 -7.97 8.08 24.58
CA GLY A 95 -8.26 8.52 23.21
C GLY A 95 -7.40 9.69 22.72
N ASP A 96 -6.47 10.20 23.52
CA ASP A 96 -5.57 11.27 23.06
C ASP A 96 -4.47 10.74 22.15
N LEU A 97 -4.67 10.92 20.85
CA LEU A 97 -3.73 10.47 19.80
C LEU A 97 -2.49 11.35 19.64
N ARG A 98 -2.39 12.47 20.36
CA ARG A 98 -1.20 13.35 20.33
C ARG A 98 0.04 12.61 20.78
N TYR A 99 -0.09 11.70 21.75
CA TYR A 99 1.02 10.85 22.22
C TYR A 99 1.48 9.88 21.11
N ALA A 100 0.56 9.29 20.36
CA ALA A 100 0.88 8.44 19.23
C ALA A 100 1.59 9.24 18.10
N GLN A 101 1.10 10.44 17.79
CA GLN A 101 1.72 11.34 16.82
C GLN A 101 3.13 11.77 17.27
N GLY A 102 3.30 12.13 18.55
CA GLY A 102 4.61 12.41 19.14
C GLY A 102 5.57 11.23 19.02
N GLY A 103 5.08 10.01 19.30
CA GLY A 103 5.83 8.78 19.11
C GLY A 103 6.30 8.58 17.66
N MET A 104 5.46 8.88 16.67
CA MET A 104 5.84 8.81 15.25
C MET A 104 6.96 9.80 14.89
N VAL A 105 6.96 11.00 15.47
CA VAL A 105 8.06 11.97 15.30
C VAL A 105 9.37 11.39 15.85
N VAL A 106 9.33 10.80 17.04
CA VAL A 106 10.51 10.15 17.66
C VAL A 106 11.02 9.00 16.80
N VAL A 107 10.13 8.17 16.27
CA VAL A 107 10.51 7.10 15.32
C VAL A 107 11.18 7.69 14.08
N GLY A 108 10.67 8.79 13.52
CA GLY A 108 11.31 9.50 12.42
C GLY A 108 12.73 9.95 12.73
N LEU A 109 12.96 10.51 13.93
CA LEU A 109 14.30 10.90 14.38
C LEU A 109 15.22 9.70 14.56
N ILE A 110 14.72 8.57 15.06
CA ILE A 110 15.48 7.32 15.15
C ILE A 110 15.90 6.85 13.75
N TYR A 111 15.01 6.91 12.74
CA TYR A 111 15.38 6.56 11.37
C TYR A 111 16.49 7.46 10.82
N VAL A 112 16.47 8.76 11.11
CA VAL A 112 17.55 9.68 10.73
C VAL A 112 18.86 9.26 11.40
N ALA A 113 18.84 8.99 12.70
CA ALA A 113 20.03 8.53 13.44
C ALA A 113 20.57 7.20 12.88
N VAL A 114 19.69 6.23 12.60
CA VAL A 114 20.06 4.96 11.97
C VAL A 114 20.63 5.17 10.57
N SER A 115 20.10 6.10 9.79
CA SER A 115 20.64 6.45 8.46
C SER A 115 22.10 6.95 8.56
N PHE A 116 22.40 7.82 9.52
CA PHE A 116 23.78 8.25 9.78
C PHE A 116 24.68 7.08 10.21
N LEU A 117 24.15 6.19 11.06
CA LEU A 117 24.88 5.01 11.51
C LEU A 117 25.21 4.07 10.34
N ILE A 118 24.23 3.84 9.43
CA ILE A 118 24.42 3.04 8.22
C ILE A 118 25.51 3.64 7.33
N LYS A 119 25.50 4.96 7.15
CA LYS A 119 26.52 5.68 6.36
C LYS A 119 27.93 5.51 6.95
N LYS A 120 28.03 5.44 8.29
CA LYS A 120 29.31 5.32 9.00
C LYS A 120 29.82 3.87 9.07
N ILE A 121 28.95 2.91 9.29
CA ILE A 121 29.28 1.48 9.52
C ILE A 121 29.37 0.70 8.21
N GLY A 122 28.63 1.10 7.20
CA GLY A 122 28.48 0.41 5.91
C GLY A 122 27.31 -0.58 5.90
N LEU A 123 26.69 -0.71 4.72
CA LEU A 123 25.50 -1.52 4.50
C LEU A 123 25.73 -3.02 4.75
N ASP A 124 26.95 -3.52 4.46
CA ASP A 124 27.27 -4.95 4.55
C ASP A 124 27.27 -5.47 6.00
N LYS A 125 27.70 -4.65 6.95
CA LYS A 125 27.65 -5.00 8.38
C LYS A 125 26.22 -5.06 8.88
N ILE A 126 25.35 -4.17 8.41
CA ILE A 126 23.95 -4.14 8.80
C ILE A 126 23.18 -5.32 8.20
N LYS A 127 23.42 -5.68 6.93
CA LYS A 127 22.86 -6.89 6.32
C LYS A 127 23.28 -8.16 7.07
N LYS A 128 24.46 -8.17 7.66
CA LYS A 128 24.92 -9.29 8.49
C LYS A 128 24.19 -9.36 9.84
N PHE A 129 23.81 -8.19 10.39
CA PHE A 129 23.06 -8.11 11.64
C PHE A 129 21.55 -8.39 11.45
N LEU A 130 20.98 -8.02 10.28
CA LEU A 130 19.59 -8.28 9.88
C LEU A 130 19.54 -9.26 8.70
N PRO A 131 19.86 -10.53 8.90
CA PRO A 131 19.77 -11.53 7.84
C PRO A 131 18.32 -11.81 7.48
N ALA A 132 18.07 -12.29 6.26
CA ALA A 132 16.74 -12.65 5.77
C ALA A 132 15.96 -13.59 6.70
N ARG A 133 16.69 -14.43 7.47
CA ARG A 133 16.12 -15.33 8.50
C ARG A 133 15.40 -14.60 9.62
N VAL A 134 15.78 -13.34 9.91
CA VAL A 134 15.12 -12.49 10.93
C VAL A 134 14.02 -11.66 10.30
N VAL A 135 14.27 -11.11 9.12
CA VAL A 135 13.32 -10.24 8.42
C VAL A 135 12.05 -11.01 8.00
N GLY A 136 12.19 -12.27 7.55
CA GLY A 136 11.06 -13.10 7.16
C GLY A 136 10.02 -13.31 8.28
N PRO A 137 10.41 -13.82 9.44
CA PRO A 137 9.52 -13.94 10.59
C PRO A 137 8.91 -12.62 11.06
N MET A 138 9.66 -11.51 11.04
CA MET A 138 9.11 -10.20 11.38
C MET A 138 7.96 -9.79 10.46
N ILE A 139 8.10 -9.99 9.14
CA ILE A 139 7.03 -9.71 8.17
C ILE A 139 5.83 -10.62 8.42
N MET A 140 6.04 -11.89 8.75
CA MET A 140 4.94 -12.81 9.10
C MET A 140 4.20 -12.35 10.36
N VAL A 141 4.90 -11.92 11.40
CA VAL A 141 4.28 -11.40 12.64
C VAL A 141 3.44 -10.15 12.34
N ILE A 142 3.94 -9.23 11.51
CA ILE A 142 3.16 -8.06 11.07
C ILE A 142 1.88 -8.51 10.36
N GLY A 143 1.98 -9.47 9.44
CA GLY A 143 0.81 -10.02 8.74
C GLY A 143 -0.19 -10.68 9.68
N LEU A 144 0.28 -11.47 10.64
CA LEU A 144 -0.59 -12.11 11.64
C LEU A 144 -1.31 -11.10 12.54
N ASN A 145 -0.64 -10.03 12.94
CA ASN A 145 -1.25 -8.95 13.73
C ASN A 145 -2.35 -8.18 12.97
N LEU A 146 -2.36 -8.26 11.64
CA LEU A 146 -3.39 -7.62 10.81
C LEU A 146 -4.61 -8.53 10.55
N ILE A 147 -4.55 -9.81 10.92
CA ILE A 147 -5.67 -10.75 10.71
C ILE A 147 -6.96 -10.28 11.38
N PRO A 148 -6.97 -9.86 12.67
CA PRO A 148 -8.20 -9.39 13.30
C PRO A 148 -8.85 -8.23 12.54
N THR A 149 -8.05 -7.23 12.14
CA THR A 149 -8.53 -6.10 11.34
C THR A 149 -9.06 -6.55 9.98
N ALA A 150 -8.40 -7.50 9.32
CA ALA A 150 -8.84 -8.02 8.03
C ALA A 150 -10.16 -8.80 8.15
N LEU A 151 -10.35 -9.59 9.20
CA LEU A 151 -11.59 -10.31 9.47
C LEU A 151 -12.76 -9.37 9.77
N ASP A 152 -12.49 -8.31 10.53
CA ASP A 152 -13.47 -7.28 10.84
C ASP A 152 -13.91 -6.55 9.56
N MET A 153 -12.98 -6.09 8.75
CA MET A 153 -13.26 -5.45 7.46
C MET A 153 -13.95 -6.37 6.45
N ALA A 154 -13.67 -7.67 6.50
CA ALA A 154 -14.36 -8.68 5.68
C ALA A 154 -15.79 -8.96 6.15
N GLY A 155 -16.23 -8.41 7.28
CA GLY A 155 -17.57 -8.64 7.86
C GLY A 155 -17.72 -9.97 8.58
N VAL A 156 -16.62 -10.67 8.88
CA VAL A 156 -16.68 -11.97 9.57
C VAL A 156 -17.20 -11.82 10.99
N ASN A 157 -16.81 -10.77 11.69
CA ASN A 157 -17.29 -10.51 13.06
C ASN A 157 -18.79 -10.17 13.06
N SER A 158 -19.26 -9.39 12.09
CA SER A 158 -20.69 -9.10 11.89
C SER A 158 -21.48 -10.37 11.54
N LEU A 159 -20.90 -11.28 10.76
CA LEU A 159 -21.52 -12.57 10.46
C LEU A 159 -21.67 -13.45 11.72
N VAL A 160 -20.64 -13.50 12.56
CA VAL A 160 -20.66 -14.24 13.83
C VAL A 160 -21.67 -13.61 14.82
N ALA A 161 -21.84 -12.29 14.77
CA ALA A 161 -22.84 -11.57 15.56
C ALA A 161 -24.28 -11.77 15.03
N GLY A 162 -24.48 -12.40 13.87
CA GLY A 162 -25.78 -12.67 13.28
C GLY A 162 -26.45 -11.46 12.62
N GLU A 163 -25.63 -10.47 12.21
CA GLU A 163 -26.16 -9.28 11.53
C GLU A 163 -26.67 -9.61 10.13
N SER A 164 -27.83 -9.03 9.78
CA SER A 164 -28.43 -9.21 8.46
C SER A 164 -27.55 -8.55 7.38
N GLY A 165 -27.23 -9.31 6.31
CA GLY A 165 -26.38 -8.84 5.21
C GLY A 165 -24.90 -9.15 5.39
N ALA A 166 -24.43 -9.53 6.57
CA ALA A 166 -23.01 -9.83 6.82
C ALA A 166 -22.50 -11.00 5.95
N LEU A 167 -23.33 -12.00 5.68
CA LEU A 167 -22.97 -13.11 4.78
C LEU A 167 -22.61 -12.63 3.38
N THR A 168 -23.37 -11.66 2.85
CA THR A 168 -23.09 -11.08 1.53
C THR A 168 -21.74 -10.36 1.50
N THR A 169 -21.43 -9.60 2.55
CA THR A 169 -20.14 -8.91 2.69
C THR A 169 -18.97 -9.90 2.72
N VAL A 170 -19.11 -10.99 3.49
CA VAL A 170 -18.09 -12.05 3.56
C VAL A 170 -17.89 -12.73 2.19
N ILE A 171 -18.98 -13.03 1.48
CA ILE A 171 -18.91 -13.64 0.15
C ILE A 171 -18.15 -12.73 -0.82
N ILE A 172 -18.46 -11.43 -0.82
CA ILE A 172 -17.75 -10.44 -1.66
C ILE A 172 -16.27 -10.39 -1.30
N ALA A 173 -15.92 -10.36 -0.01
CA ALA A 173 -14.55 -10.35 0.45
C ALA A 173 -13.79 -11.60 -0.01
N VAL A 174 -14.40 -12.79 0.11
CA VAL A 174 -13.78 -14.06 -0.35
C VAL A 174 -13.61 -14.07 -1.87
N ILE A 175 -14.59 -13.62 -2.65
CA ILE A 175 -14.48 -13.55 -4.11
C ILE A 175 -13.37 -12.60 -4.51
N THR A 176 -13.33 -11.39 -3.93
CA THR A 176 -12.33 -10.36 -4.22
C THR A 176 -10.93 -10.85 -3.90
N LEU A 177 -10.76 -11.49 -2.73
CA LEU A 177 -9.49 -12.10 -2.32
C LEU A 177 -9.08 -13.21 -3.28
N SER A 178 -10.00 -14.11 -3.62
CA SER A 178 -9.74 -15.24 -4.52
C SER A 178 -9.30 -14.76 -5.91
N VAL A 179 -10.00 -13.79 -6.49
CA VAL A 179 -9.63 -13.18 -7.78
C VAL A 179 -8.24 -12.58 -7.71
N THR A 180 -7.94 -11.81 -6.67
CA THR A 180 -6.62 -11.20 -6.48
C THR A 180 -5.53 -12.25 -6.38
N LEU A 181 -5.73 -13.31 -5.58
CA LEU A 181 -4.77 -14.40 -5.40
C LEU A 181 -4.55 -15.20 -6.69
N ILE A 182 -5.62 -15.52 -7.41
CA ILE A 182 -5.55 -16.25 -8.69
C ILE A 182 -4.72 -15.44 -9.69
N ILE A 183 -5.03 -14.15 -9.87
CA ILE A 183 -4.29 -13.29 -10.80
C ILE A 183 -2.84 -13.12 -10.35
N LYS A 184 -2.58 -12.96 -9.06
CA LYS A 184 -1.22 -12.81 -8.53
C LYS A 184 -0.38 -14.07 -8.68
N THR A 185 -1.01 -15.26 -8.60
CA THR A 185 -0.32 -16.55 -8.67
C THR A 185 -0.12 -17.00 -10.12
N PHE A 186 -1.18 -16.97 -10.92
CA PHE A 186 -1.20 -17.49 -12.29
C PHE A 186 -0.97 -16.41 -13.34
N GLY A 187 -1.14 -15.14 -13.01
CA GLY A 187 -0.93 -14.01 -13.91
C GLY A 187 0.52 -13.90 -14.37
N LYS A 188 0.71 -13.51 -15.63
CA LYS A 188 2.04 -13.30 -16.22
C LYS A 188 2.23 -11.83 -16.57
N GLY A 189 3.47 -11.35 -16.45
CA GLY A 189 3.85 -10.00 -16.86
C GLY A 189 3.07 -8.91 -16.15
N PHE A 190 2.42 -8.05 -16.91
CA PHE A 190 1.68 -6.88 -16.45
C PHE A 190 0.46 -7.23 -15.58
N LEU A 191 -0.28 -8.29 -15.94
CA LEU A 191 -1.45 -8.74 -15.17
C LEU A 191 -1.12 -9.06 -13.71
N LYS A 192 0.03 -9.65 -13.44
CA LYS A 192 0.49 -9.94 -12.08
C LYS A 192 0.71 -8.66 -11.25
N GLN A 193 1.13 -7.58 -11.91
CA GLN A 193 1.40 -6.30 -11.23
C GLN A 193 0.11 -5.57 -10.87
N ILE A 194 -0.94 -5.66 -11.70
CA ILE A 194 -2.24 -5.01 -11.48
C ILE A 194 -3.26 -5.90 -10.74
N ALA A 195 -2.86 -7.05 -10.21
CA ALA A 195 -3.76 -8.02 -9.56
C ALA A 195 -4.63 -7.39 -8.47
N ILE A 196 -4.05 -6.53 -7.62
CA ILE A 196 -4.78 -5.83 -6.54
C ILE A 196 -5.82 -4.89 -7.13
N LEU A 197 -5.48 -4.13 -8.16
CA LEU A 197 -6.41 -3.20 -8.83
C LEU A 197 -7.61 -3.95 -9.42
N ILE A 198 -7.34 -5.08 -10.09
CA ILE A 198 -8.43 -5.92 -10.65
C ILE A 198 -9.31 -6.45 -9.53
N GLY A 199 -8.73 -6.91 -8.41
CA GLY A 199 -9.51 -7.35 -7.25
C GLY A 199 -10.43 -6.25 -6.71
N VAL A 200 -9.92 -5.03 -6.54
CA VAL A 200 -10.71 -3.88 -6.09
C VAL A 200 -11.86 -3.57 -7.06
N VAL A 201 -11.58 -3.53 -8.37
CA VAL A 201 -12.59 -3.27 -9.40
C VAL A 201 -13.67 -4.36 -9.39
N VAL A 202 -13.28 -5.63 -9.32
CA VAL A 202 -14.26 -6.74 -9.26
C VAL A 202 -15.11 -6.66 -8.00
N GLY A 203 -14.50 -6.43 -6.83
CA GLY A 203 -15.25 -6.27 -5.58
C GLY A 203 -16.24 -5.10 -5.63
N TYR A 204 -15.80 -3.97 -6.18
CA TYR A 204 -16.65 -2.80 -6.35
C TYR A 204 -17.81 -3.05 -7.32
N CYS A 205 -17.56 -3.67 -8.47
CA CYS A 205 -18.61 -4.04 -9.44
C CYS A 205 -19.64 -4.99 -8.84
N ILE A 206 -19.21 -5.98 -8.05
CA ILE A 206 -20.14 -6.90 -7.38
C ILE A 206 -20.98 -6.13 -6.35
N SER A 207 -20.37 -5.27 -5.55
CA SER A 207 -21.07 -4.46 -4.54
C SER A 207 -22.09 -3.51 -5.18
N LEU A 208 -21.78 -2.92 -6.33
CA LEU A 208 -22.71 -2.13 -7.13
C LEU A 208 -23.90 -2.99 -7.66
N GLY A 209 -23.60 -4.16 -8.19
CA GLY A 209 -24.62 -5.07 -8.72
C GLY A 209 -25.60 -5.58 -7.64
N LEU A 210 -25.16 -5.62 -6.39
CA LEU A 210 -25.97 -6.01 -5.23
C LEU A 210 -26.62 -4.81 -4.52
N ASN A 211 -26.51 -3.59 -5.06
CA ASN A 211 -27.00 -2.33 -4.47
C ASN A 211 -26.53 -2.10 -3.02
N LEU A 212 -25.31 -2.54 -2.72
CA LEU A 212 -24.67 -2.30 -1.42
C LEU A 212 -23.93 -0.96 -1.36
N VAL A 213 -23.70 -0.33 -2.50
CA VAL A 213 -23.08 0.98 -2.63
C VAL A 213 -24.08 1.95 -3.20
N ASP A 214 -24.41 2.99 -2.45
CA ASP A 214 -25.25 4.07 -2.90
C ASP A 214 -24.42 5.05 -3.75
N VAL A 215 -24.68 5.09 -5.06
CA VAL A 215 -23.93 5.93 -6.03
C VAL A 215 -24.47 7.37 -6.05
N ALA A 216 -25.56 7.65 -5.32
CA ALA A 216 -26.28 8.93 -5.36
C ALA A 216 -25.90 9.90 -4.23
N GLN A 217 -24.86 9.59 -3.42
CA GLN A 217 -24.32 10.52 -2.40
C GLN A 217 -22.99 11.13 -2.80
#